data_1f72d0bde3011535a1970e0e6433e55b
#
_entry.id   1f72d0bde3011535a1970e0e6433e55b
#
_cell.length_a   1.000
_cell.length_b   1.000
_cell.length_c   1.000
_cell.angle_alpha   90.00
_cell.angle_beta   90.00
_cell.angle_gamma   90.00
#
_symmetry.space_group_name_H-M   'P 1'
#
loop_
_entity.id
_entity.type
_entity.pdbx_description
1 polymer ?
#
loop_
_entity_poly.entity_id
_entity_poly.type
_entity_poly.pdbx_seq_one_letter_code
_entity_poly.pdbx_strand_id
1 'polypeptide(L)'
;THVHTSQQISRGVGDDVDFICWLHERMWPFESNMTEEDSYVSTLMTSLELIRSGVTSFAEPGGQFVSGMARATEQSGLRGKLAKSVMDCGEGLPPIWQRTMEQELEQQVADIEKYHNTADGRVQVWFGLRTIFNNTDELCVRTKELADKYGVGIHMHVAEAKEEKEYTYARWGEGTVKHLERLGVLDKNLLAVHTVWLTDEELELFRKREVKISHNPASAMRVLGFARVPKMLQMGLMPSIGTDGASSSNHMDMVDEMWLTSLIHKGWRLDPTVVPSQDILRMATKWGARALLDENLYGSLEAGKKADLIVIDPHGPSMMPVNDKIAALVTAMHSANIESTMCDGKWLMRERKILTLDEEAILKEACERAAAIYKRAGIVLPDRFPVVKV
;
A
#
# COMPACT_ATOMS: atom_id res chain seq x y z
N THR A 1 4.79 -2.40 0.29
CA THR A 1 4.39 -2.32 1.71
C THR A 1 3.10 -1.55 1.97
N HIS A 2 2.48 -1.01 0.93
CA HIS A 2 1.19 -0.33 1.00
C HIS A 2 0.49 -0.48 -0.35
N VAL A 3 -0.71 -1.02 -0.34
CA VAL A 3 -1.53 -1.26 -1.53
C VAL A 3 -3.00 -1.30 -1.18
N HIS A 4 -3.84 -0.53 -1.85
CA HIS A 4 -5.29 -0.62 -1.71
C HIS A 4 -5.87 -1.68 -2.64
N THR A 5 -5.94 -2.92 -2.18
CA THR A 5 -6.42 -4.05 -2.99
C THR A 5 -7.89 -3.94 -3.36
N SER A 6 -8.69 -3.32 -2.50
CA SER A 6 -10.11 -3.04 -2.76
C SER A 6 -10.33 -1.97 -3.84
N GLN A 7 -9.32 -1.14 -4.15
CA GLN A 7 -9.43 -0.06 -5.12
C GLN A 7 -8.97 -0.45 -6.54
N GLN A 8 -8.53 -1.68 -6.79
CA GLN A 8 -8.00 -2.09 -8.09
C GLN A 8 -8.99 -1.85 -9.24
N ILE A 9 -10.25 -2.16 -9.01
CA ILE A 9 -11.31 -2.01 -10.00
C ILE A 9 -11.85 -0.58 -10.15
N SER A 10 -11.25 0.39 -9.42
CA SER A 10 -11.51 1.83 -9.58
C SER A 10 -10.45 2.56 -10.42
N ARG A 11 -9.56 1.84 -11.10
CA ARG A 11 -8.51 2.42 -11.96
C ARG A 11 -9.08 3.48 -12.90
N GLY A 12 -8.44 4.66 -12.95
CA GLY A 12 -8.85 5.77 -13.81
C GLY A 12 -9.98 6.66 -13.25
N VAL A 13 -10.63 6.28 -12.14
CA VAL A 13 -11.75 7.06 -11.55
C VAL A 13 -11.28 8.43 -11.02
N GLY A 14 -10.09 8.47 -10.47
CA GLY A 14 -9.54 9.65 -9.80
C GLY A 14 -8.58 10.48 -10.65
N ASP A 15 -8.62 10.37 -11.98
CA ASP A 15 -7.70 11.10 -12.85
C ASP A 15 -8.05 12.58 -12.99
N ASP A 16 -7.00 13.43 -12.92
CA ASP A 16 -7.05 14.88 -13.15
C ASP A 16 -8.01 15.64 -12.22
N VAL A 17 -8.08 15.22 -10.97
CA VAL A 17 -8.80 15.92 -9.90
C VAL A 17 -7.87 16.17 -8.70
N ASP A 18 -8.17 17.21 -7.89
CA ASP A 18 -7.45 17.46 -6.64
C ASP A 18 -7.76 16.39 -5.57
N PHE A 19 -6.96 16.40 -4.49
CA PHE A 19 -7.04 15.39 -3.44
C PHE A 19 -8.41 15.31 -2.76
N ILE A 20 -9.06 16.44 -2.50
CA ILE A 20 -10.35 16.48 -1.81
C ILE A 20 -11.47 15.99 -2.74
N CYS A 21 -11.49 16.44 -3.99
CA CYS A 21 -12.40 15.93 -5.02
C CYS A 21 -12.20 14.43 -5.25
N TRP A 22 -10.93 13.98 -5.34
CA TRP A 22 -10.59 12.56 -5.46
C TRP A 22 -11.20 11.73 -4.33
N LEU A 23 -11.08 12.21 -3.07
CA LEU A 23 -11.57 11.49 -1.90
C LEU A 23 -13.11 11.49 -1.83
N HIS A 24 -13.73 12.70 -1.85
CA HIS A 24 -15.15 12.88 -1.54
C HIS A 24 -16.08 12.62 -2.73
N GLU A 25 -15.63 12.89 -3.95
CA GLU A 25 -16.49 12.76 -5.13
C GLU A 25 -16.21 11.50 -5.95
N ARG A 26 -15.08 10.81 -5.70
CA ARG A 26 -14.68 9.63 -6.46
C ARG A 26 -14.54 8.40 -5.56
N MET A 27 -13.60 8.42 -4.60
CA MET A 27 -13.25 7.21 -3.87
C MET A 27 -14.26 6.81 -2.81
N TRP A 28 -14.71 7.72 -1.97
CA TRP A 28 -15.72 7.39 -0.97
C TRP A 28 -17.06 6.96 -1.58
N PRO A 29 -17.61 7.61 -2.63
CA PRO A 29 -18.78 7.08 -3.34
C PRO A 29 -18.52 5.69 -3.94
N PHE A 30 -17.33 5.45 -4.51
CA PHE A 30 -16.98 4.14 -5.07
C PHE A 30 -16.92 3.07 -3.98
N GLU A 31 -16.09 3.26 -2.97
CA GLU A 31 -15.82 2.27 -1.92
C GLU A 31 -17.04 2.00 -1.03
N SER A 32 -17.86 3.02 -0.71
CA SER A 32 -19.08 2.84 0.09
C SER A 32 -20.20 2.08 -0.63
N ASN A 33 -20.10 1.94 -1.95
CA ASN A 33 -21.01 1.14 -2.77
C ASN A 33 -20.44 -0.24 -3.15
N MET A 34 -19.28 -0.62 -2.61
CA MET A 34 -18.73 -1.97 -2.78
C MET A 34 -19.43 -2.98 -1.86
N THR A 35 -19.45 -4.21 -2.32
CA THR A 35 -19.84 -5.39 -1.55
C THR A 35 -18.59 -6.20 -1.17
N GLU A 36 -18.76 -7.20 -0.30
CA GLU A 36 -17.69 -8.15 0.03
C GLU A 36 -17.14 -8.85 -1.21
N GLU A 37 -18.02 -9.24 -2.13
CA GLU A 37 -17.61 -9.91 -3.37
C GLU A 37 -16.91 -8.97 -4.35
N ASP A 38 -17.25 -7.66 -4.36
CA ASP A 38 -16.50 -6.66 -5.11
C ASP A 38 -15.07 -6.51 -4.57
N SER A 39 -14.93 -6.50 -3.24
CA SER A 39 -13.63 -6.46 -2.56
C SER A 39 -12.79 -7.71 -2.85
N TYR A 40 -13.41 -8.89 -2.83
CA TYR A 40 -12.75 -10.15 -3.17
C TYR A 40 -12.20 -10.13 -4.61
N VAL A 41 -13.02 -9.79 -5.60
CA VAL A 41 -12.60 -9.77 -7.02
C VAL A 41 -11.56 -8.68 -7.27
N SER A 42 -11.72 -7.51 -6.65
CA SER A 42 -10.73 -6.44 -6.71
C SER A 42 -9.36 -6.90 -6.17
N THR A 43 -9.34 -7.60 -5.05
CA THR A 43 -8.12 -8.14 -4.45
C THR A 43 -7.51 -9.25 -5.30
N LEU A 44 -8.31 -10.10 -5.96
CA LEU A 44 -7.79 -11.07 -6.93
C LEU A 44 -7.14 -10.37 -8.14
N MET A 45 -7.76 -9.33 -8.68
CA MET A 45 -7.19 -8.55 -9.78
C MET A 45 -5.89 -7.86 -9.37
N THR A 46 -5.83 -7.28 -8.15
CA THR A 46 -4.59 -6.74 -7.59
C THR A 46 -3.53 -7.84 -7.50
N SER A 47 -3.90 -9.01 -7.01
CA SER A 47 -2.97 -10.15 -6.86
C SER A 47 -2.34 -10.56 -8.18
N LEU A 48 -3.07 -10.53 -9.30
CA LEU A 48 -2.52 -10.79 -10.63
C LEU A 48 -1.40 -9.81 -10.99
N GLU A 49 -1.62 -8.51 -10.80
CA GLU A 49 -0.63 -7.47 -11.12
C GLU A 49 0.59 -7.55 -10.18
N LEU A 50 0.36 -7.76 -8.88
CA LEU A 50 1.43 -7.96 -7.89
C LEU A 50 2.29 -9.19 -8.21
N ILE A 51 1.69 -10.33 -8.54
CA ILE A 51 2.44 -11.55 -8.91
C ILE A 51 3.26 -11.31 -10.18
N ARG A 52 2.69 -10.63 -11.18
CA ARG A 52 3.37 -10.31 -12.45
C ARG A 52 4.52 -9.32 -12.28
N SER A 53 4.46 -8.44 -11.28
CA SER A 53 5.53 -7.51 -10.90
C SER A 53 6.47 -8.04 -9.81
N GLY A 54 6.37 -9.34 -9.47
CA GLY A 54 7.31 -10.03 -8.57
C GLY A 54 7.08 -9.77 -7.09
N VAL A 55 5.92 -9.26 -6.70
CA VAL A 55 5.56 -9.08 -5.29
C VAL A 55 5.13 -10.41 -4.69
N THR A 56 5.64 -10.73 -3.50
CA THR A 56 5.27 -11.92 -2.72
C THR A 56 4.51 -11.59 -1.46
N SER A 57 4.64 -10.35 -0.97
CA SER A 57 3.97 -9.88 0.25
C SER A 57 3.50 -8.43 0.11
N PHE A 58 2.35 -8.12 0.72
CA PHE A 58 1.78 -6.78 0.70
C PHE A 58 1.12 -6.43 2.05
N ALA A 59 0.85 -5.12 2.27
CA ALA A 59 -0.01 -4.63 3.33
C ALA A 59 -1.15 -3.80 2.74
N GLU A 60 -2.36 -4.16 3.10
CA GLU A 60 -3.61 -3.49 2.75
C GLU A 60 -4.01 -2.54 3.90
N PRO A 61 -4.16 -1.23 3.65
CA PRO A 61 -4.39 -0.23 4.71
C PRO A 61 -5.82 -0.16 5.22
N GLY A 62 -6.75 -0.88 4.59
CA GLY A 62 -8.09 -0.79 5.06
C GLY A 62 -9.20 -0.81 4.03
N GLY A 63 -9.35 -1.87 3.29
CA GLY A 63 -10.62 -2.18 2.66
C GLY A 63 -11.70 -2.43 3.71
N GLN A 64 -12.97 -2.24 3.34
CA GLN A 64 -14.08 -2.42 4.28
C GLN A 64 -14.43 -3.89 4.58
N PHE A 65 -13.98 -4.83 3.73
CA PHE A 65 -14.34 -6.25 3.81
C PHE A 65 -13.08 -7.12 3.94
N VAL A 66 -12.55 -7.23 5.17
CA VAL A 66 -11.38 -8.08 5.47
C VAL A 66 -11.62 -9.53 5.04
N SER A 67 -12.86 -10.03 5.17
CA SER A 67 -13.25 -11.37 4.74
C SER A 67 -13.00 -11.63 3.25
N GLY A 68 -13.42 -10.72 2.39
CA GLY A 68 -13.19 -10.81 0.93
C GLY A 68 -11.69 -10.76 0.58
N MET A 69 -10.96 -9.84 1.21
CA MET A 69 -9.51 -9.69 1.02
C MET A 69 -8.74 -10.92 1.51
N ALA A 70 -9.11 -11.50 2.66
CA ALA A 70 -8.49 -12.70 3.21
C ALA A 70 -8.68 -13.91 2.28
N ARG A 71 -9.91 -14.12 1.80
CA ARG A 71 -10.23 -15.19 0.84
C ARG A 71 -9.42 -15.06 -0.46
N ALA A 72 -9.30 -13.86 -1.00
CA ALA A 72 -8.53 -13.59 -2.21
C ALA A 72 -7.02 -13.79 -1.99
N THR A 73 -6.50 -13.34 -0.84
CA THR A 73 -5.08 -13.51 -0.48
C THR A 73 -4.74 -15.00 -0.32
N GLU A 74 -5.58 -15.77 0.36
CA GLU A 74 -5.41 -17.21 0.49
C GLU A 74 -5.36 -17.89 -0.88
N GLN A 75 -6.33 -17.59 -1.76
CA GLN A 75 -6.42 -18.17 -3.10
C GLN A 75 -5.25 -17.80 -3.99
N SER A 76 -4.81 -16.53 -3.96
CA SER A 76 -3.68 -16.06 -4.79
C SER A 76 -2.35 -16.71 -4.43
N GLY A 77 -2.20 -17.13 -3.18
CA GLY A 77 -0.95 -17.66 -2.64
C GLY A 77 0.02 -16.58 -2.14
N LEU A 78 -0.32 -15.31 -2.22
CA LEU A 78 0.47 -14.19 -1.68
C LEU A 78 0.43 -14.15 -0.14
N ARG A 79 1.32 -13.35 0.46
CA ARG A 79 1.27 -12.95 1.87
C ARG A 79 0.58 -11.60 1.98
N GLY A 80 -0.41 -11.46 2.87
CA GLY A 80 -1.11 -10.21 3.11
C GLY A 80 -1.15 -9.83 4.58
N LYS A 81 -0.82 -8.57 4.89
CA LYS A 81 -1.15 -7.90 6.15
C LYS A 81 -2.41 -7.08 5.88
N LEU A 82 -3.54 -7.56 6.32
CA LEU A 82 -4.84 -6.97 6.01
C LEU A 82 -5.32 -6.11 7.17
N ALA A 83 -5.84 -4.94 6.89
CA ALA A 83 -6.47 -4.09 7.90
C ALA A 83 -7.82 -3.60 7.40
N LYS A 84 -8.75 -3.33 8.33
CA LYS A 84 -9.98 -2.59 8.03
C LYS A 84 -9.70 -1.10 8.13
N SER A 85 -10.19 -0.31 7.17
CA SER A 85 -10.18 1.15 7.27
C SER A 85 -11.19 1.59 8.32
N VAL A 86 -10.73 2.08 9.46
CA VAL A 86 -11.64 2.54 10.52
C VAL A 86 -11.63 4.05 10.62
N MET A 87 -12.82 4.59 10.88
CA MET A 87 -13.10 6.02 10.96
C MET A 87 -14.27 6.22 11.94
N ASP A 88 -14.06 6.99 13.01
CA ASP A 88 -15.09 7.30 13.99
C ASP A 88 -15.46 8.81 14.01
N CYS A 89 -14.81 9.60 13.17
CA CYS A 89 -15.08 11.04 12.99
C CYS A 89 -14.71 11.50 11.58
N GLY A 90 -15.03 12.75 11.27
CA GLY A 90 -14.70 13.42 10.01
C GLY A 90 -15.91 13.90 9.23
N GLU A 91 -15.70 14.96 8.43
CA GLU A 91 -16.74 15.53 7.59
C GLU A 91 -16.92 14.70 6.30
N GLY A 92 -18.15 14.59 5.83
CA GLY A 92 -18.47 13.97 4.54
C GLY A 92 -18.38 12.44 4.51
N LEU A 93 -18.21 11.77 5.68
CA LEU A 93 -18.21 10.32 5.74
C LEU A 93 -19.53 9.74 5.19
N PRO A 94 -19.47 8.77 4.27
CA PRO A 94 -20.64 8.04 3.81
C PRO A 94 -21.46 7.49 4.99
N PRO A 95 -22.80 7.54 4.95
CA PRO A 95 -23.65 7.10 6.06
C PRO A 95 -23.36 5.68 6.53
N ILE A 96 -23.02 4.77 5.62
CA ILE A 96 -22.70 3.36 5.93
C ILE A 96 -21.42 3.20 6.77
N TRP A 97 -20.55 4.21 6.82
CA TRP A 97 -19.30 4.23 7.57
C TRP A 97 -19.37 5.05 8.87
N GLN A 98 -20.52 5.69 9.14
CA GLN A 98 -20.74 6.41 10.40
C GLN A 98 -20.97 5.41 11.54
N ARG A 99 -19.87 5.01 12.17
CA ARG A 99 -19.84 4.01 13.25
C ARG A 99 -19.20 4.60 14.49
N THR A 100 -19.53 4.04 15.66
CA THR A 100 -18.84 4.44 16.89
C THR A 100 -17.47 3.81 17.00
N MET A 101 -16.58 4.39 17.81
CA MET A 101 -15.28 3.84 18.13
C MET A 101 -15.38 2.37 18.57
N GLU A 102 -16.32 2.06 19.48
CA GLU A 102 -16.52 0.70 20.00
C GLU A 102 -16.84 -0.29 18.88
N GLN A 103 -17.77 0.08 17.97
CA GLN A 103 -18.13 -0.76 16.83
C GLN A 103 -16.96 -1.01 15.89
N GLU A 104 -16.10 0.00 15.69
CA GLU A 104 -14.92 -0.15 14.85
C GLU A 104 -13.85 -1.02 15.51
N LEU A 105 -13.62 -0.85 16.82
CA LEU A 105 -12.68 -1.69 17.58
C LEU A 105 -13.15 -3.16 17.68
N GLU A 106 -14.44 -3.38 17.97
CA GLU A 106 -15.02 -4.73 18.00
C GLU A 106 -14.88 -5.45 16.66
N GLN A 107 -15.13 -4.75 15.54
CA GLN A 107 -14.98 -5.33 14.22
C GLN A 107 -13.52 -5.71 13.92
N GLN A 108 -12.57 -4.84 14.21
CA GLN A 108 -11.15 -5.15 13.99
C GLN A 108 -10.70 -6.35 14.83
N VAL A 109 -11.13 -6.42 16.08
CA VAL A 109 -10.82 -7.58 16.96
C VAL A 109 -11.43 -8.85 16.38
N ALA A 110 -12.69 -8.81 15.93
CA ALA A 110 -13.35 -9.98 15.31
C ALA A 110 -12.63 -10.44 14.05
N ASP A 111 -12.15 -9.50 13.21
CA ASP A 111 -11.39 -9.81 12.01
C ASP A 111 -10.02 -10.45 12.35
N ILE A 112 -9.33 -9.96 13.38
CA ILE A 112 -8.08 -10.57 13.88
C ILE A 112 -8.35 -11.98 14.39
N GLU A 113 -9.33 -12.17 15.26
CA GLU A 113 -9.63 -13.48 15.85
C GLU A 113 -10.04 -14.52 14.79
N LYS A 114 -10.63 -14.08 13.69
CA LYS A 114 -11.11 -14.96 12.63
C LYS A 114 -10.07 -15.26 11.55
N TYR A 115 -9.29 -14.27 11.14
CA TYR A 115 -8.46 -14.39 9.94
C TYR A 115 -6.95 -14.32 10.19
N HIS A 116 -6.50 -13.84 11.37
CA HIS A 116 -5.08 -13.72 11.65
C HIS A 116 -4.41 -15.11 11.68
N ASN A 117 -3.25 -15.22 11.00
CA ASN A 117 -2.49 -16.46 10.84
C ASN A 117 -3.21 -17.60 10.09
N THR A 118 -4.23 -17.31 9.31
CA THR A 118 -4.82 -18.29 8.38
C THR A 118 -3.95 -18.49 7.14
N ALA A 119 -4.31 -19.45 6.26
CA ALA A 119 -3.55 -19.79 5.05
C ALA A 119 -2.07 -20.09 5.32
N ASP A 120 -1.78 -20.93 6.31
CA ASP A 120 -0.41 -21.29 6.75
C ASP A 120 0.41 -20.05 7.21
N GLY A 121 -0.24 -19.06 7.84
CA GLY A 121 0.35 -17.81 8.31
C GLY A 121 0.59 -16.76 7.24
N ARG A 122 0.12 -16.98 6.00
CA ARG A 122 0.25 -16.01 4.91
C ARG A 122 -0.78 -14.87 5.01
N VAL A 123 -1.94 -15.13 5.56
CA VAL A 123 -2.95 -14.11 5.86
C VAL A 123 -2.77 -13.67 7.30
N GLN A 124 -2.46 -12.42 7.51
CA GLN A 124 -2.36 -11.79 8.82
C GLN A 124 -3.24 -10.55 8.84
N VAL A 125 -3.83 -10.26 9.99
CA VAL A 125 -4.67 -9.07 10.17
C VAL A 125 -3.99 -8.13 11.13
N TRP A 126 -3.90 -6.86 10.75
CA TRP A 126 -3.39 -5.75 11.52
C TRP A 126 -4.53 -4.80 11.88
N PHE A 127 -4.29 -3.91 12.82
CA PHE A 127 -5.19 -2.80 13.05
C PHE A 127 -5.00 -1.73 11.98
N GLY A 128 -6.11 -1.09 11.54
CA GLY A 128 -6.10 0.01 10.62
C GLY A 128 -6.60 1.29 11.28
N LEU A 129 -5.91 2.39 11.00
CA LEU A 129 -6.37 3.75 11.25
C LEU A 129 -6.34 4.48 9.90
N ARG A 130 -7.47 5.11 9.48
CA ARG A 130 -7.49 5.72 8.15
C ARG A 130 -6.49 6.86 8.05
N THR A 131 -6.80 7.96 8.71
CA THR A 131 -5.98 9.19 8.77
C THR A 131 -6.30 9.93 10.06
N ILE A 132 -5.49 10.92 10.39
CA ILE A 132 -5.75 11.81 11.54
C ILE A 132 -7.03 12.65 11.37
N PHE A 133 -7.56 12.83 10.16
CA PHE A 133 -8.83 13.50 9.91
C PHE A 133 -10.04 12.70 10.38
N ASN A 134 -9.91 11.38 10.42
CA ASN A 134 -11.02 10.44 10.53
C ASN A 134 -10.94 9.59 11.81
N ASN A 135 -9.95 9.82 12.65
CA ASN A 135 -9.75 9.07 13.87
C ASN A 135 -9.64 10.01 15.08
N THR A 136 -10.50 9.78 16.08
CA THR A 136 -10.37 10.49 17.36
C THR A 136 -9.11 10.05 18.11
N ASP A 137 -8.63 10.92 19.02
CA ASP A 137 -7.48 10.58 19.89
C ASP A 137 -7.73 9.28 20.65
N GLU A 138 -8.96 9.08 21.14
CA GLU A 138 -9.34 7.90 21.88
C GLU A 138 -9.28 6.63 21.02
N LEU A 139 -9.80 6.66 19.79
CA LEU A 139 -9.69 5.53 18.85
C LEU A 139 -8.20 5.21 18.58
N CYS A 140 -7.36 6.22 18.36
CA CYS A 140 -5.93 6.02 18.15
C CYS A 140 -5.26 5.31 19.33
N VAL A 141 -5.50 5.78 20.55
CA VAL A 141 -4.93 5.20 21.80
C VAL A 141 -5.45 3.77 22.01
N ARG A 142 -6.75 3.54 21.91
CA ARG A 142 -7.34 2.21 22.09
C ARG A 142 -6.87 1.22 21.03
N THR A 143 -6.71 1.67 19.78
CA THR A 143 -6.13 0.85 18.70
C THR A 143 -4.70 0.44 19.02
N LYS A 144 -3.87 1.36 19.56
CA LYS A 144 -2.51 1.03 19.97
C LYS A 144 -2.47 0.01 21.10
N GLU A 145 -3.31 0.18 22.13
CA GLU A 145 -3.41 -0.79 23.22
C GLU A 145 -3.78 -2.19 22.73
N LEU A 146 -4.73 -2.29 21.80
CA LEU A 146 -5.14 -3.56 21.22
C LEU A 146 -4.05 -4.16 20.31
N ALA A 147 -3.39 -3.34 19.50
CA ALA A 147 -2.30 -3.81 18.65
C ALA A 147 -1.16 -4.41 19.48
N ASP A 148 -0.82 -3.78 20.61
CA ASP A 148 0.17 -4.31 21.55
C ASP A 148 -0.30 -5.61 22.22
N LYS A 149 -1.55 -5.68 22.63
CA LYS A 149 -2.16 -6.88 23.23
C LYS A 149 -2.13 -8.07 22.27
N TYR A 150 -2.46 -7.86 21.00
CA TYR A 150 -2.45 -8.92 20.00
C TYR A 150 -1.09 -9.15 19.35
N GLY A 151 -0.10 -8.29 19.61
CA GLY A 151 1.25 -8.41 19.03
C GLY A 151 1.30 -8.18 17.53
N VAL A 152 0.43 -7.31 17.00
CA VAL A 152 0.32 -7.01 15.56
C VAL A 152 0.66 -5.56 15.25
N GLY A 153 0.78 -5.24 13.96
CA GLY A 153 1.04 -3.87 13.49
C GLY A 153 -0.20 -3.00 13.42
N ILE A 154 0.05 -1.70 13.27
CA ILE A 154 -0.95 -0.67 12.91
C ILE A 154 -0.57 -0.10 11.55
N HIS A 155 -1.54 0.03 10.65
CA HIS A 155 -1.38 0.62 9.33
C HIS A 155 -2.12 1.95 9.28
N MET A 156 -1.42 3.07 9.02
CA MET A 156 -2.01 4.41 9.03
C MET A 156 -1.36 5.33 7.99
N HIS A 157 -2.16 6.14 7.29
CA HIS A 157 -1.66 7.25 6.47
C HIS A 157 -1.24 8.39 7.40
N VAL A 158 0.00 8.88 7.27
CA VAL A 158 0.61 9.83 8.20
C VAL A 158 1.38 10.91 7.44
N ALA A 159 1.08 12.16 7.72
CA ALA A 159 1.71 13.33 7.10
C ALA A 159 1.69 13.23 5.55
N GLU A 160 0.55 12.81 5.04
CA GLU A 160 0.32 12.49 3.65
C GLU A 160 0.24 13.74 2.78
N ALA A 161 -0.70 14.64 3.11
CA ALA A 161 -1.03 15.80 2.32
C ALA A 161 -0.74 17.11 3.08
N LYS A 162 -0.67 18.21 2.32
CA LYS A 162 -0.48 19.55 2.89
C LYS A 162 -1.66 19.94 3.78
N GLU A 163 -2.86 19.55 3.39
CA GLU A 163 -4.10 19.77 4.10
C GLU A 163 -4.10 19.12 5.48
N GLU A 164 -3.49 17.95 5.62
CA GLU A 164 -3.31 17.26 6.90
C GLU A 164 -2.46 18.11 7.87
N LYS A 165 -1.36 18.66 7.37
CA LYS A 165 -0.51 19.55 8.16
C LYS A 165 -1.26 20.80 8.60
N GLU A 166 -2.02 21.42 7.70
CA GLU A 166 -2.82 22.61 8.00
C GLU A 166 -3.87 22.29 9.07
N TYR A 167 -4.57 21.17 8.95
CA TYR A 167 -5.57 20.70 9.90
C TYR A 167 -4.97 20.46 11.30
N THR A 168 -3.86 19.74 11.38
CA THR A 168 -3.25 19.37 12.68
C THR A 168 -2.71 20.59 13.41
N TYR A 169 -2.06 21.52 12.70
CA TYR A 169 -1.60 22.78 13.28
C TYR A 169 -2.75 23.68 13.74
N ALA A 170 -3.85 23.76 13.00
CA ALA A 170 -5.03 24.52 13.39
C ALA A 170 -5.71 23.94 14.63
N ARG A 171 -5.70 22.60 14.78
CA ARG A 171 -6.41 21.91 15.87
C ARG A 171 -5.56 21.77 17.14
N TRP A 172 -4.27 21.46 17.01
CA TRP A 172 -3.39 21.13 18.14
C TRP A 172 -2.13 21.99 18.24
N GLY A 173 -1.85 22.83 17.25
CA GLY A 173 -0.63 23.65 17.20
C GLY A 173 0.64 22.85 16.88
N GLU A 174 0.49 21.60 16.46
CA GLU A 174 1.59 20.68 16.16
C GLU A 174 1.27 19.78 14.95
N GLY A 175 2.30 19.16 14.35
CA GLY A 175 2.12 18.24 13.24
C GLY A 175 1.65 16.85 13.69
N THR A 176 1.13 16.07 12.75
CA THR A 176 0.56 14.72 12.98
C THR A 176 1.49 13.83 13.80
N VAL A 177 2.78 13.80 13.47
CA VAL A 177 3.75 12.90 14.12
C VAL A 177 3.97 13.26 15.58
N LYS A 178 4.07 14.56 15.90
CA LYS A 178 4.19 15.03 17.29
C LYS A 178 2.93 14.70 18.10
N HIS A 179 1.76 14.85 17.46
CA HIS A 179 0.48 14.48 18.06
C HIS A 179 0.41 12.98 18.37
N LEU A 180 0.74 12.12 17.40
CA LEU A 180 0.78 10.67 17.61
C LEU A 180 1.83 10.23 18.66
N GLU A 181 2.96 10.94 18.76
CA GLU A 181 3.96 10.71 19.83
C GLU A 181 3.36 11.03 21.20
N ARG A 182 2.64 12.14 21.33
CA ARG A 182 1.98 12.54 22.57
C ARG A 182 0.89 11.56 23.01
N LEU A 183 0.18 10.95 22.04
CA LEU A 183 -0.81 9.90 22.28
C LEU A 183 -0.19 8.52 22.59
N GLY A 184 1.13 8.35 22.41
CA GLY A 184 1.80 7.08 22.59
C GLY A 184 1.58 6.07 21.46
N VAL A 185 1.08 6.52 20.31
CA VAL A 185 0.81 5.67 19.12
C VAL A 185 2.06 5.48 18.27
N LEU A 186 3.01 6.43 18.34
CA LEU A 186 4.23 6.39 17.56
C LEU A 186 5.20 5.34 18.11
N ASP A 187 5.27 4.16 17.49
CA ASP A 187 6.08 3.04 17.95
C ASP A 187 6.52 2.13 16.78
N LYS A 188 7.38 1.16 17.09
CA LYS A 188 7.97 0.20 16.13
C LYS A 188 6.98 -0.67 15.38
N ASN A 189 5.76 -0.83 15.88
CA ASN A 189 4.68 -1.56 15.21
C ASN A 189 3.72 -0.67 14.38
N LEU A 190 4.02 0.63 14.24
CA LEU A 190 3.30 1.52 13.34
C LEU A 190 3.96 1.51 11.95
N LEU A 191 3.19 1.18 10.91
CA LEU A 191 3.52 1.42 9.52
C LEU A 191 2.90 2.76 9.10
N ALA A 192 3.71 3.80 9.07
CA ALA A 192 3.34 5.14 8.64
C ALA A 192 3.51 5.26 7.12
N VAL A 193 2.43 5.57 6.43
CA VAL A 193 2.38 5.62 4.97
C VAL A 193 2.51 7.03 4.45
N HIS A 194 3.10 7.18 3.28
CA HIS A 194 3.42 8.42 2.55
C HIS A 194 4.51 9.25 3.21
N THR A 195 4.28 9.78 4.40
CA THR A 195 5.25 10.54 5.20
C THR A 195 5.93 11.68 4.42
N VAL A 196 5.13 12.39 3.60
CA VAL A 196 5.61 13.43 2.67
C VAL A 196 5.96 14.72 3.42
N TRP A 197 5.06 15.16 4.31
CA TRP A 197 5.12 16.47 4.96
C TRP A 197 5.72 16.43 6.36
N LEU A 198 6.92 15.83 6.48
CA LEU A 198 7.65 15.71 7.76
C LEU A 198 8.71 16.79 7.93
N THR A 199 8.90 17.24 9.18
CA THR A 199 10.04 18.07 9.62
C THR A 199 11.25 17.20 9.99
N ASP A 200 12.42 17.82 10.21
CA ASP A 200 13.62 17.10 10.71
C ASP A 200 13.40 16.53 12.11
N GLU A 201 12.66 17.25 12.96
CA GLU A 201 12.31 16.79 14.31
C GLU A 201 11.40 15.56 14.28
N GLU A 202 10.41 15.53 13.37
CA GLU A 202 9.51 14.39 13.20
C GLU A 202 10.22 13.16 12.62
N LEU A 203 11.18 13.36 11.70
CA LEU A 203 12.05 12.28 11.24
C LEU A 203 12.91 11.70 12.38
N GLU A 204 13.40 12.54 13.31
CA GLU A 204 14.13 12.07 14.47
C GLU A 204 13.23 11.29 15.44
N LEU A 205 11.97 11.67 15.63
CA LEU A 205 10.99 10.88 16.38
C LEU A 205 10.78 9.51 15.73
N PHE A 206 10.62 9.44 14.40
CA PHE A 206 10.53 8.18 13.68
C PHE A 206 11.74 7.28 13.89
N ARG A 207 12.93 7.86 13.82
CA ARG A 207 14.18 7.13 14.09
C ARG A 207 14.23 6.58 15.52
N LYS A 208 13.89 7.41 16.52
CA LYS A 208 13.90 7.06 17.95
C LYS A 208 12.87 5.96 18.28
N ARG A 209 11.70 6.02 17.67
CA ARG A 209 10.59 5.07 17.88
C ARG A 209 10.62 3.88 16.92
N GLU A 210 11.60 3.81 16.01
CA GLU A 210 11.74 2.76 15.00
C GLU A 210 10.49 2.56 14.11
N VAL A 211 9.74 3.65 13.87
CA VAL A 211 8.53 3.64 13.04
C VAL A 211 8.84 3.09 11.66
N LYS A 212 7.95 2.27 11.13
CA LYS A 212 8.06 1.73 9.77
C LYS A 212 7.48 2.73 8.79
N ILE A 213 8.11 2.86 7.63
CA ILE A 213 7.74 3.86 6.62
C ILE A 213 7.45 3.17 5.30
N SER A 214 6.31 3.47 4.68
CA SER A 214 6.02 3.12 3.29
C SER A 214 6.05 4.37 2.42
N HIS A 215 7.00 4.42 1.49
CA HIS A 215 7.08 5.44 0.46
C HIS A 215 6.37 4.96 -0.81
N ASN A 216 5.48 5.76 -1.35
CA ASN A 216 4.67 5.42 -2.53
C ASN A 216 4.94 6.49 -3.61
N PRO A 217 6.01 6.32 -4.42
CA PRO A 217 6.51 7.40 -5.29
C PRO A 217 5.53 7.86 -6.36
N ALA A 218 4.83 6.94 -7.04
CA ALA A 218 3.88 7.30 -8.10
C ALA A 218 2.70 8.13 -7.55
N SER A 219 2.08 7.67 -6.46
CA SER A 219 1.00 8.38 -5.78
C SER A 219 1.46 9.75 -5.25
N ALA A 220 2.62 9.78 -4.60
CA ALA A 220 3.19 11.02 -4.06
C ALA A 220 3.42 12.06 -5.15
N MET A 221 4.04 11.69 -6.26
CA MET A 221 4.29 12.61 -7.39
C MET A 221 3.03 13.15 -8.01
N ARG A 222 1.97 12.39 -8.01
CA ARG A 222 0.74 12.76 -8.68
C ARG A 222 -0.03 13.85 -7.92
N VAL A 223 -0.11 13.77 -6.57
CA VAL A 223 -1.03 14.61 -5.78
C VAL A 223 -0.40 15.16 -4.51
N LEU A 224 0.54 14.44 -3.86
CA LEU A 224 0.93 14.70 -2.48
C LEU A 224 2.21 15.53 -2.35
N GLY A 225 3.14 15.39 -3.31
CA GLY A 225 4.45 16.04 -3.30
C GLY A 225 5.62 15.05 -3.19
N PHE A 226 6.72 15.48 -2.58
CA PHE A 226 7.96 14.71 -2.56
C PHE A 226 8.37 14.33 -1.14
N ALA A 227 8.27 13.05 -0.80
CA ALA A 227 8.78 12.53 0.46
C ALA A 227 10.30 12.76 0.59
N ARG A 228 10.77 12.92 1.83
CA ARG A 228 12.15 13.29 2.13
C ARG A 228 13.09 12.09 2.21
N VAL A 229 12.93 11.10 1.29
CA VAL A 229 13.69 9.84 1.29
C VAL A 229 15.21 10.03 1.39
N PRO A 230 15.86 10.95 0.63
CA PRO A 230 17.28 11.18 0.81
C PRO A 230 17.68 11.57 2.24
N LYS A 231 16.86 12.39 2.91
CA LYS A 231 17.08 12.79 4.30
C LYS A 231 16.84 11.62 5.26
N MET A 232 15.81 10.81 5.01
CA MET A 232 15.54 9.60 5.80
C MET A 232 16.74 8.66 5.77
N LEU A 233 17.31 8.39 4.61
CA LEU A 233 18.50 7.54 4.45
C LEU A 233 19.73 8.12 5.18
N GLN A 234 19.97 9.44 5.05
CA GLN A 234 21.06 10.13 5.78
C GLN A 234 20.93 10.01 7.31
N MET A 235 19.70 9.95 7.83
CA MET A 235 19.41 9.78 9.24
C MET A 235 19.39 8.30 9.69
N GLY A 236 19.64 7.35 8.78
CA GLY A 236 19.62 5.91 9.06
C GLY A 236 18.23 5.29 9.17
N LEU A 237 17.19 6.00 8.71
CA LEU A 237 15.86 5.44 8.52
C LEU A 237 15.86 4.48 7.34
N MET A 238 15.00 3.47 7.38
CA MET A 238 14.88 2.41 6.37
C MET A 238 13.47 2.43 5.77
N PRO A 239 13.15 3.41 4.90
CA PRO A 239 11.86 3.43 4.23
C PRO A 239 11.72 2.21 3.30
N SER A 240 10.51 1.71 3.15
CA SER A 240 10.13 0.71 2.17
C SER A 240 9.35 1.33 1.01
N ILE A 241 9.04 0.56 -0.03
CA ILE A 241 8.28 1.00 -1.19
C ILE A 241 6.91 0.33 -1.21
N GLY A 242 5.87 1.07 -1.55
CA GLY A 242 4.52 0.61 -1.85
C GLY A 242 4.01 1.22 -3.15
N THR A 243 2.95 0.66 -3.70
CA THR A 243 2.31 1.11 -4.95
C THR A 243 1.14 2.06 -4.69
N ASP A 244 0.60 2.07 -3.47
CA ASP A 244 -0.69 2.68 -3.16
C ASP A 244 -1.84 2.02 -3.97
N GLY A 245 -2.97 2.67 -4.15
CA GLY A 245 -4.12 2.17 -4.88
C GLY A 245 -4.07 2.46 -6.38
N ALA A 246 -4.76 1.64 -7.19
CA ALA A 246 -4.89 1.86 -8.62
C ALA A 246 -5.66 3.14 -8.96
N SER A 247 -6.44 3.71 -8.05
CA SER A 247 -7.06 5.02 -8.22
C SER A 247 -6.11 6.19 -7.98
N SER A 248 -4.99 5.94 -7.30
CA SER A 248 -3.98 6.96 -6.97
C SER A 248 -2.90 7.05 -8.04
N SER A 249 -2.36 5.93 -8.52
CA SER A 249 -1.25 5.91 -9.48
C SER A 249 -1.59 5.23 -10.81
N ASN A 250 -2.69 4.50 -10.89
CA ASN A 250 -3.11 3.63 -11.98
C ASN A 250 -2.18 2.41 -12.24
N HIS A 251 -1.01 2.34 -11.63
CA HIS A 251 -0.05 1.26 -11.76
C HIS A 251 0.17 0.58 -10.41
N MET A 252 0.14 -0.76 -10.38
CA MET A 252 0.43 -1.56 -9.18
C MET A 252 1.72 -2.35 -9.40
N ASP A 253 2.66 -1.77 -10.14
CA ASP A 253 3.90 -2.42 -10.56
C ASP A 253 5.08 -1.98 -9.67
N MET A 254 5.63 -2.90 -8.89
CA MET A 254 6.75 -2.63 -7.99
C MET A 254 8.04 -2.27 -8.76
N VAL A 255 8.20 -2.75 -10.00
CA VAL A 255 9.36 -2.42 -10.83
C VAL A 255 9.32 -0.95 -11.23
N ASP A 256 8.14 -0.46 -11.62
CA ASP A 256 7.93 0.95 -11.93
C ASP A 256 8.15 1.83 -10.69
N GLU A 257 7.69 1.41 -9.51
CA GLU A 257 7.90 2.15 -8.27
C GLU A 257 9.39 2.24 -7.88
N MET A 258 10.18 1.20 -8.11
CA MET A 258 11.64 1.25 -7.92
C MET A 258 12.29 2.25 -8.89
N TRP A 259 11.92 2.21 -10.15
CA TRP A 259 12.43 3.13 -11.17
C TRP A 259 12.06 4.58 -10.86
N LEU A 260 10.79 4.85 -10.53
CA LEU A 260 10.32 6.17 -10.11
C LEU A 260 11.05 6.67 -8.85
N THR A 261 11.26 5.83 -7.84
CA THR A 261 12.06 6.18 -6.66
C THR A 261 13.46 6.65 -7.05
N SER A 262 14.09 6.00 -8.02
CA SER A 262 15.40 6.42 -8.51
C SER A 262 15.36 7.80 -9.18
N LEU A 263 14.38 8.05 -10.04
CA LEU A 263 14.32 9.28 -10.83
C LEU A 263 13.89 10.50 -10.01
N ILE A 264 12.82 10.36 -9.24
CA ILE A 264 12.17 11.48 -8.53
C ILE A 264 13.15 12.19 -7.60
N HIS A 265 13.87 11.42 -6.77
CA HIS A 265 14.76 12.02 -5.77
C HIS A 265 16.01 12.64 -6.37
N LYS A 266 16.56 12.01 -7.42
CA LYS A 266 17.70 12.53 -8.17
C LYS A 266 17.33 13.82 -8.92
N GLY A 267 16.21 13.81 -9.64
CA GLY A 267 15.73 14.96 -10.39
C GLY A 267 15.35 16.14 -9.50
N TRP A 268 14.60 15.89 -8.44
CA TRP A 268 14.21 16.93 -7.48
C TRP A 268 15.39 17.60 -6.78
N ARG A 269 16.44 16.83 -6.46
CA ARG A 269 17.63 17.32 -5.75
C ARG A 269 18.71 17.83 -6.69
N LEU A 270 18.60 17.62 -7.99
CA LEU A 270 19.66 17.85 -8.98
C LEU A 270 20.97 17.15 -8.58
N ASP A 271 20.87 15.99 -7.97
CA ASP A 271 21.98 15.19 -7.47
C ASP A 271 21.78 13.71 -7.87
N PRO A 272 22.57 13.18 -8.82
CA PRO A 272 22.43 11.81 -9.28
C PRO A 272 22.92 10.77 -8.26
N THR A 273 23.53 11.18 -7.16
CA THR A 273 24.12 10.27 -6.16
C THR A 273 23.18 9.92 -5.02
N VAL A 274 22.10 10.69 -4.82
CA VAL A 274 21.11 10.40 -3.77
C VAL A 274 20.32 9.15 -4.11
N VAL A 275 19.86 8.44 -3.10
CA VAL A 275 19.05 7.22 -3.19
C VAL A 275 19.67 6.23 -4.19
N PRO A 276 20.80 5.62 -3.86
CA PRO A 276 21.50 4.70 -4.78
C PRO A 276 20.67 3.43 -5.01
N SER A 277 20.84 2.81 -6.19
CA SER A 277 20.06 1.63 -6.63
C SER A 277 20.06 0.48 -5.61
N GLN A 278 21.18 0.26 -4.92
CA GLN A 278 21.25 -0.77 -3.86
C GLN A 278 20.29 -0.51 -2.70
N ASP A 279 20.06 0.76 -2.33
CA ASP A 279 19.11 1.09 -1.25
C ASP A 279 17.67 0.97 -1.75
N ILE A 280 17.40 1.34 -3.01
CA ILE A 280 16.09 1.13 -3.63
C ILE A 280 15.74 -0.37 -3.66
N LEU A 281 16.68 -1.23 -4.03
CA LEU A 281 16.47 -2.67 -4.00
C LEU A 281 16.21 -3.17 -2.57
N ARG A 282 16.90 -2.63 -1.56
CA ARG A 282 16.61 -2.93 -0.14
C ARG A 282 15.22 -2.45 0.28
N MET A 283 14.79 -1.26 -0.17
CA MET A 283 13.46 -0.71 0.09
C MET A 283 12.35 -1.64 -0.44
N ALA A 284 12.55 -2.22 -1.61
CA ALA A 284 11.61 -3.16 -2.23
C ALA A 284 11.68 -4.60 -1.66
N THR A 285 12.72 -4.93 -0.89
CA THR A 285 12.95 -6.31 -0.40
C THR A 285 13.12 -6.36 1.11
N LYS A 286 14.35 -6.29 1.62
CA LYS A 286 14.68 -6.48 3.04
C LYS A 286 14.02 -5.44 3.95
N TRP A 287 14.02 -4.17 3.54
CA TRP A 287 13.36 -3.12 4.32
C TRP A 287 11.84 -3.19 4.20
N GLY A 288 11.32 -3.70 3.06
CA GLY A 288 9.92 -4.06 2.91
C GLY A 288 9.49 -5.12 3.93
N ALA A 289 10.23 -6.23 4.03
CA ALA A 289 9.96 -7.27 5.03
C ALA A 289 10.03 -6.72 6.47
N ARG A 290 11.01 -5.84 6.75
CA ARG A 290 11.12 -5.16 8.05
C ARG A 290 9.91 -4.26 8.32
N ALA A 291 9.43 -3.54 7.32
CA ALA A 291 8.25 -2.69 7.47
C ALA A 291 6.98 -3.50 7.76
N LEU A 292 6.93 -4.74 7.27
CA LEU A 292 5.85 -5.69 7.52
C LEU A 292 6.07 -6.54 8.79
N LEU A 293 7.11 -6.24 9.60
CA LEU A 293 7.49 -6.95 10.85
C LEU A 293 7.87 -8.43 10.62
N ASP A 294 8.32 -8.77 9.41
CA ASP A 294 8.65 -10.14 9.01
C ASP A 294 10.10 -10.30 8.50
N GLU A 295 11.02 -9.40 8.86
CA GLU A 295 12.42 -9.44 8.38
C GLU A 295 13.17 -10.74 8.73
N ASN A 296 12.70 -11.47 9.72
CA ASN A 296 13.25 -12.76 10.10
C ASN A 296 12.68 -13.92 9.27
N LEU A 297 11.56 -13.70 8.56
CA LEU A 297 10.87 -14.73 7.80
C LEU A 297 11.22 -14.69 6.32
N TYR A 298 11.29 -13.52 5.69
CA TYR A 298 11.56 -13.33 4.26
C TYR A 298 12.25 -11.98 3.97
N GLY A 299 12.35 -11.58 2.71
CA GLY A 299 12.97 -10.33 2.23
C GLY A 299 14.44 -10.45 1.87
N SER A 300 15.05 -11.62 2.09
CA SER A 300 16.41 -11.98 1.65
C SER A 300 16.53 -13.49 1.46
N LEU A 301 17.44 -13.91 0.59
CA LEU A 301 17.72 -15.32 0.33
C LEU A 301 18.77 -15.82 1.33
N GLU A 302 18.30 -16.33 2.45
CA GLU A 302 19.12 -16.85 3.54
C GLU A 302 18.59 -18.20 4.01
N ALA A 303 19.48 -19.12 4.40
CA ALA A 303 19.09 -20.42 4.95
C ALA A 303 18.21 -20.24 6.20
N GLY A 304 17.10 -20.95 6.25
CA GLY A 304 16.11 -20.88 7.34
C GLY A 304 14.98 -19.87 7.11
N LYS A 305 15.07 -18.99 6.13
CA LYS A 305 13.95 -18.13 5.71
C LYS A 305 13.00 -18.86 4.76
N LYS A 306 11.81 -18.30 4.63
CA LYS A 306 10.80 -18.72 3.67
C LYS A 306 11.31 -18.49 2.24
N ALA A 307 10.97 -19.39 1.34
CA ALA A 307 11.36 -19.31 -0.07
C ALA A 307 10.40 -18.36 -0.81
N ASP A 308 10.63 -17.07 -0.62
CA ASP A 308 10.00 -15.98 -1.35
C ASP A 308 11.05 -15.41 -2.32
N LEU A 309 10.88 -15.63 -3.62
CA LEU A 309 11.85 -15.24 -4.64
C LEU A 309 11.21 -14.97 -6.00
N ILE A 310 11.93 -14.25 -6.84
CA ILE A 310 11.60 -14.06 -8.25
C ILE A 310 12.75 -14.56 -9.13
N VAL A 311 12.41 -15.04 -10.32
CA VAL A 311 13.37 -15.35 -11.38
C VAL A 311 13.22 -14.28 -12.45
N ILE A 312 14.36 -13.70 -12.85
CA ILE A 312 14.41 -12.60 -13.82
C ILE A 312 15.13 -13.09 -15.07
N ASP A 313 14.49 -12.92 -16.23
CA ASP A 313 15.12 -13.12 -17.52
C ASP A 313 15.63 -11.76 -18.05
N PRO A 314 16.95 -11.54 -18.11
CA PRO A 314 17.51 -10.30 -18.61
C PRO A 314 17.56 -10.24 -20.15
N HIS A 315 17.24 -11.33 -20.86
CA HIS A 315 17.36 -11.38 -22.31
C HIS A 315 16.34 -10.47 -22.97
N GLY A 316 16.83 -9.40 -23.57
CA GLY A 316 16.02 -8.46 -24.29
C GLY A 316 16.68 -7.09 -24.41
N PRO A 317 16.22 -6.24 -25.34
CA PRO A 317 16.85 -4.94 -25.60
C PRO A 317 16.73 -3.94 -24.46
N SER A 318 15.81 -4.15 -23.52
CA SER A 318 15.61 -3.26 -22.35
C SER A 318 16.66 -3.46 -21.26
N MET A 319 17.21 -4.69 -21.09
CA MET A 319 18.18 -4.99 -20.02
C MET A 319 19.60 -5.28 -20.53
N MET A 320 19.75 -5.83 -21.73
CA MET A 320 21.07 -6.20 -22.24
C MET A 320 21.79 -5.00 -22.89
N PRO A 321 23.11 -4.85 -22.67
CA PRO A 321 23.99 -5.67 -21.84
C PRO A 321 23.89 -5.33 -20.34
N VAL A 322 23.94 -6.35 -19.46
CA VAL A 322 23.91 -6.16 -18.01
C VAL A 322 25.33 -5.88 -17.49
N ASN A 323 25.73 -4.62 -17.41
CA ASN A 323 27.04 -4.20 -16.91
C ASN A 323 27.06 -4.10 -15.37
N ASP A 324 25.99 -3.58 -14.77
CA ASP A 324 25.75 -3.54 -13.32
C ASP A 324 24.41 -4.19 -13.02
N LYS A 325 24.43 -5.29 -12.32
CA LYS A 325 23.22 -6.08 -12.01
C LYS A 325 22.24 -5.29 -11.15
N ILE A 326 22.71 -4.57 -10.13
CA ILE A 326 21.85 -3.83 -9.21
C ILE A 326 21.22 -2.63 -9.93
N ALA A 327 22.01 -1.89 -10.69
CA ALA A 327 21.48 -0.79 -11.49
C ALA A 327 20.46 -1.30 -12.52
N ALA A 328 20.75 -2.40 -13.21
CA ALA A 328 19.84 -2.97 -14.20
C ALA A 328 18.49 -3.38 -13.59
N LEU A 329 18.48 -3.98 -12.39
CA LEU A 329 17.25 -4.35 -11.68
C LEU A 329 16.38 -3.15 -11.30
N VAL A 330 16.97 -1.99 -11.03
CA VAL A 330 16.24 -0.81 -10.57
C VAL A 330 15.90 0.14 -11.72
N THR A 331 16.76 0.24 -12.75
CA THR A 331 16.63 1.31 -13.75
C THR A 331 16.39 0.83 -15.18
N ALA A 332 16.55 -0.44 -15.46
CA ALA A 332 16.41 -1.00 -16.82
C ALA A 332 15.36 -2.14 -16.92
N MET A 333 15.10 -2.83 -15.81
CA MET A 333 14.13 -3.91 -15.76
C MET A 333 12.71 -3.40 -15.96
N HIS A 334 11.90 -4.17 -16.64
CA HIS A 334 10.45 -4.07 -16.70
C HIS A 334 9.83 -5.30 -16.04
N SER A 335 8.59 -5.23 -15.57
CA SER A 335 7.90 -6.39 -15.00
C SER A 335 7.79 -7.57 -15.97
N ALA A 336 7.85 -7.31 -17.28
CA ALA A 336 7.93 -8.35 -18.31
C ALA A 336 9.19 -9.25 -18.22
N ASN A 337 10.27 -8.75 -17.60
CA ASN A 337 11.49 -9.52 -17.36
C ASN A 337 11.37 -10.49 -16.16
N ILE A 338 10.34 -10.37 -15.33
CA ILE A 338 10.09 -11.30 -14.23
C ILE A 338 9.48 -12.58 -14.82
N GLU A 339 10.29 -13.60 -14.95
CA GLU A 339 9.89 -14.88 -15.56
C GLU A 339 8.99 -15.67 -14.59
N SER A 340 9.38 -15.76 -13.29
CA SER A 340 8.69 -16.56 -12.30
C SER A 340 8.64 -15.86 -10.94
N THR A 341 7.57 -16.11 -10.17
CA THR A 341 7.37 -15.60 -8.81
C THR A 341 7.00 -16.74 -7.88
N MET A 342 7.74 -16.89 -6.77
CA MET A 342 7.53 -17.90 -5.75
C MET A 342 7.24 -17.25 -4.41
N CYS A 343 6.22 -17.73 -3.70
CA CYS A 343 5.90 -17.35 -2.34
C CYS A 343 5.77 -18.59 -1.46
N ASP A 344 6.44 -18.59 -0.32
CA ASP A 344 6.45 -19.71 0.64
C ASP A 344 6.78 -21.08 -0.01
N GLY A 345 7.72 -21.10 -0.97
CA GLY A 345 8.12 -22.29 -1.68
C GLY A 345 7.14 -22.77 -2.76
N LYS A 346 6.06 -22.04 -3.01
CA LYS A 346 5.08 -22.37 -4.07
C LYS A 346 5.20 -21.38 -5.22
N TRP A 347 5.27 -21.90 -6.46
CA TRP A 347 5.22 -21.05 -7.65
C TRP A 347 3.81 -20.44 -7.80
N LEU A 348 3.74 -19.13 -7.79
CA LEU A 348 2.51 -18.37 -8.10
C LEU A 348 2.45 -18.07 -9.60
N MET A 349 3.61 -17.78 -10.19
CA MET A 349 3.82 -17.61 -11.62
C MET A 349 5.07 -18.37 -12.04
N ARG A 350 5.04 -19.04 -13.18
CA ARG A 350 6.19 -19.71 -13.80
C ARG A 350 6.15 -19.52 -15.31
N GLU A 351 7.27 -19.19 -15.93
CA GLU A 351 7.36 -18.92 -17.37
C GLU A 351 6.25 -17.93 -17.82
N ARG A 352 6.03 -16.87 -17.03
CA ARG A 352 4.99 -15.84 -17.24
C ARG A 352 3.55 -16.36 -17.17
N LYS A 353 3.30 -17.59 -16.76
CA LYS A 353 1.95 -18.16 -16.57
C LYS A 353 1.58 -18.13 -15.09
N ILE A 354 0.47 -17.49 -14.75
CA ILE A 354 -0.11 -17.54 -13.41
C ILE A 354 -0.62 -18.97 -13.16
N LEU A 355 -0.30 -19.53 -11.99
CA LEU A 355 -0.62 -20.91 -11.65
C LEU A 355 -1.74 -21.02 -10.61
N THR A 356 -2.02 -19.96 -9.86
CA THR A 356 -2.96 -19.97 -8.73
C THR A 356 -4.30 -19.36 -9.04
N LEU A 357 -4.41 -18.58 -10.12
CA LEU A 357 -5.58 -17.77 -10.46
C LEU A 357 -5.96 -17.97 -11.94
N ASP A 358 -7.27 -17.93 -12.22
CA ASP A 358 -7.80 -17.83 -13.59
C ASP A 358 -7.85 -16.36 -14.01
N GLU A 359 -6.80 -15.91 -14.68
CA GLU A 359 -6.60 -14.51 -15.06
C GLU A 359 -7.73 -14.00 -15.95
N GLU A 360 -8.16 -14.76 -16.96
CA GLU A 360 -9.17 -14.34 -17.92
C GLU A 360 -10.55 -14.18 -17.25
N ALA A 361 -10.94 -15.13 -16.40
CA ALA A 361 -12.17 -15.05 -15.64
C ALA A 361 -12.18 -13.86 -14.67
N ILE A 362 -11.06 -13.61 -13.96
CA ILE A 362 -10.94 -12.51 -13.02
C ILE A 362 -11.03 -11.15 -13.73
N LEU A 363 -10.32 -10.97 -14.84
CA LEU A 363 -10.36 -9.72 -15.61
C LEU A 363 -11.76 -9.41 -16.11
N LYS A 364 -12.49 -10.42 -16.63
CA LYS A 364 -13.87 -10.25 -17.08
C LYS A 364 -14.78 -9.84 -15.93
N GLU A 365 -14.73 -10.57 -14.81
CA GLU A 365 -15.58 -10.29 -13.65
C GLU A 365 -15.26 -8.92 -13.04
N ALA A 366 -13.99 -8.54 -12.95
CA ALA A 366 -13.56 -7.23 -12.47
C ALA A 366 -14.15 -6.07 -13.28
N CYS A 367 -14.19 -6.18 -14.60
CA CYS A 367 -14.81 -5.18 -15.48
C CYS A 367 -16.32 -5.07 -15.24
N GLU A 368 -17.02 -6.20 -15.11
CA GLU A 368 -18.46 -6.24 -14.85
C GLU A 368 -18.80 -5.60 -13.50
N ARG A 369 -18.02 -5.90 -12.45
CA ARG A 369 -18.18 -5.34 -11.10
C ARG A 369 -17.87 -3.85 -11.06
N ALA A 370 -16.80 -3.39 -11.70
CA ALA A 370 -16.48 -1.97 -11.80
C ALA A 370 -17.66 -1.18 -12.40
N ALA A 371 -18.22 -1.64 -13.52
CA ALA A 371 -19.37 -1.01 -14.16
C ALA A 371 -20.61 -0.99 -13.24
N ALA A 372 -20.83 -2.06 -12.48
CA ALA A 372 -21.94 -2.15 -11.53
C ALA A 372 -21.76 -1.17 -10.35
N ILE A 373 -20.52 -1.00 -9.83
CA ILE A 373 -20.21 -0.04 -8.76
C ILE A 373 -20.41 1.40 -9.27
N TYR A 374 -19.89 1.75 -10.46
CA TYR A 374 -20.10 3.09 -11.03
C TYR A 374 -21.58 3.43 -11.09
N LYS A 375 -22.42 2.48 -11.53
CA LYS A 375 -23.87 2.67 -11.58
C LYS A 375 -24.48 2.87 -10.19
N ARG A 376 -24.07 2.07 -9.19
CA ARG A 376 -24.58 2.20 -7.79
C ARG A 376 -24.14 3.50 -7.16
N ALA A 377 -22.89 3.90 -7.39
CA ALA A 377 -22.29 5.11 -6.83
C ALA A 377 -22.71 6.40 -7.55
N GLY A 378 -23.37 6.30 -8.73
CA GLY A 378 -23.71 7.47 -9.53
C GLY A 378 -22.50 8.17 -10.13
N ILE A 379 -21.35 7.50 -10.25
CA ILE A 379 -20.12 8.08 -10.79
C ILE A 379 -20.21 8.12 -12.31
N VAL A 380 -20.09 9.34 -12.87
CA VAL A 380 -20.02 9.57 -14.32
C VAL A 380 -18.64 10.13 -14.63
N LEU A 381 -17.87 9.41 -15.43
CA LEU A 381 -16.58 9.89 -15.92
C LEU A 381 -16.76 10.81 -17.12
N PRO A 382 -15.95 11.89 -17.23
CA PRO A 382 -16.08 12.81 -18.36
C PRO A 382 -15.64 12.15 -19.67
N ASP A 383 -16.42 12.37 -20.71
CA ASP A 383 -16.03 12.06 -22.09
C ASP A 383 -14.95 13.07 -22.53
N ARG A 384 -13.70 12.66 -22.57
CA ARG A 384 -12.56 13.54 -22.93
C ARG A 384 -12.36 13.67 -24.44
N PHE A 385 -12.72 12.63 -25.18
CA PHE A 385 -12.65 12.59 -26.65
C PHE A 385 -13.87 11.83 -27.21
N PRO A 386 -14.36 12.22 -28.43
CA PRO A 386 -15.42 11.47 -29.05
C PRO A 386 -14.95 10.03 -29.33
N VAL A 387 -15.68 9.05 -28.80
CA VAL A 387 -15.43 7.62 -29.04
C VAL A 387 -16.31 7.17 -30.18
N VAL A 388 -15.71 6.79 -31.29
CA VAL A 388 -16.43 6.12 -32.40
C VAL A 388 -16.43 4.62 -32.08
N LYS A 389 -17.62 4.06 -31.85
CA LYS A 389 -17.76 2.59 -31.78
C LYS A 389 -17.73 2.07 -33.24
N VAL A 390 -16.70 1.28 -33.54
CA VAL A 390 -16.54 0.57 -34.79
C VAL A 390 -17.29 -0.75 -34.73
#